data_108ed4a7951a92363c67ab0c80a2081a
#
_entry.id   108ed4a7951a92363c67ab0c80a2081a
#
_cell.length_a   1.000
_cell.length_b   1.000
_cell.length_c   1.000
_cell.angle_alpha   90.00
_cell.angle_beta   90.00
_cell.angle_gamma   90.00
#
_symmetry.space_group_name_H-M   'P 1'
#
loop_
_entity.id
_entity.type
_entity.pdbx_description
1 polymer ?
#
loop_
_entity_poly.entity_id
_entity_poly.type
_entity_poly.pdbx_seq_one_letter_code
_entity_poly.pdbx_strand_id
1 'polypeptide(L)'
;MPTWPGNTGDVVTSTMWNGLPAFTVQTAKTADYTAASGDEYQQLIPMNKATAIAFKIPTDATYNFAVGTVITILNIGAGTCTISAVTSGTTTVLSAGAVAAQPTLAQYKSAACIKTAANAWYVVGAIA
;
A
#
# COMPACT_ATOMS: atom_id res chain seq x y z
N MET A 1 -15.38 -10.01 30.39
CA MET A 1 -14.51 -10.56 29.34
C MET A 1 -13.48 -9.52 28.96
N PRO A 2 -12.20 -9.86 28.97
CA PRO A 2 -11.18 -8.89 28.52
C PRO A 2 -11.37 -8.57 27.05
N THR A 3 -11.07 -7.35 26.71
CA THR A 3 -11.09 -6.88 25.31
C THR A 3 -9.71 -7.01 24.70
N TRP A 4 -9.63 -7.16 23.38
CA TRP A 4 -8.37 -7.23 22.65
C TRP A 4 -8.09 -5.95 21.88
N PRO A 5 -6.91 -5.36 21.99
CA PRO A 5 -5.90 -5.65 23.02
C PRO A 5 -6.46 -5.33 24.40
N GLY A 6 -6.29 -6.24 25.35
CA GLY A 6 -6.92 -6.15 26.64
C GLY A 6 -6.07 -5.49 27.71
N ASN A 7 -6.52 -5.61 28.93
CA ASN A 7 -5.76 -5.18 30.10
C ASN A 7 -4.66 -6.18 30.44
N THR A 8 -3.75 -5.78 31.34
CA THR A 8 -2.72 -6.68 31.86
C THR A 8 -3.36 -7.96 32.40
N GLY A 9 -2.85 -9.10 31.97
CA GLY A 9 -3.35 -10.41 32.38
C GLY A 9 -4.42 -11.00 31.46
N ASP A 10 -4.87 -10.27 30.44
CA ASP A 10 -5.78 -10.82 29.46
C ASP A 10 -5.08 -11.90 28.61
N VAL A 11 -5.85 -12.89 28.21
CA VAL A 11 -5.38 -14.01 27.40
C VAL A 11 -5.95 -13.91 26.00
N VAL A 12 -5.10 -14.07 24.99
CA VAL A 12 -5.56 -14.17 23.61
C VAL A 12 -6.19 -15.54 23.40
N THR A 13 -7.48 -15.58 23.09
CA THR A 13 -8.22 -16.81 22.85
C THR A 13 -8.27 -17.13 21.36
N SER A 14 -8.62 -18.38 21.01
CA SER A 14 -8.82 -18.75 19.61
C SER A 14 -9.94 -17.92 18.95
N THR A 15 -10.96 -17.55 19.69
CA THR A 15 -12.01 -16.65 19.22
C THR A 15 -11.46 -15.27 18.86
N MET A 16 -10.56 -14.73 19.66
CA MET A 16 -9.90 -13.45 19.36
C MET A 16 -9.06 -13.54 18.09
N TRP A 17 -8.27 -14.60 17.93
CA TRP A 17 -7.48 -14.81 16.72
C TRP A 17 -8.36 -14.97 15.48
N ASN A 18 -9.43 -15.76 15.59
CA ASN A 18 -10.36 -15.99 14.48
C ASN A 18 -11.17 -14.73 14.13
N GLY A 19 -11.30 -13.80 15.08
CA GLY A 19 -11.98 -12.52 14.87
C GLY A 19 -11.09 -11.44 14.27
N LEU A 20 -9.77 -11.68 14.07
CA LEU A 20 -8.91 -10.73 13.40
C LEU A 20 -9.29 -10.61 11.93
N PRO A 21 -9.36 -9.38 11.39
CA PRO A 21 -9.77 -9.20 10.01
C PRO A 21 -8.74 -9.79 9.04
N ALA A 22 -9.21 -10.45 8.01
CA ALA A 22 -8.41 -10.74 6.84
C ALA A 22 -8.11 -9.46 6.07
N PHE A 23 -7.21 -9.53 5.05
CA PHE A 23 -7.06 -8.45 4.11
C PHE A 23 -8.40 -8.11 3.47
N THR A 24 -8.75 -6.84 3.46
CA THR A 24 -9.91 -6.36 2.71
C THR A 24 -9.46 -5.99 1.31
N VAL A 25 -10.13 -6.57 0.31
CA VAL A 25 -9.87 -6.22 -1.08
C VAL A 25 -10.75 -5.03 -1.44
N GLN A 26 -10.13 -3.91 -1.78
CA GLN A 26 -10.86 -2.73 -2.21
C GLN A 26 -11.47 -2.92 -3.60
N THR A 27 -12.44 -2.08 -3.93
CA THR A 27 -12.93 -1.98 -5.31
C THR A 27 -11.77 -1.57 -6.22
N ALA A 28 -11.61 -2.27 -7.34
CA ALA A 28 -10.53 -2.00 -8.28
C ALA A 28 -10.54 -0.55 -8.78
N LYS A 29 -9.38 0.05 -8.80
CA LYS A 29 -9.20 1.42 -9.31
C LYS A 29 -9.06 1.38 -10.83
N THR A 30 -9.87 2.15 -11.52
CA THR A 30 -9.89 2.21 -13.00
C THR A 30 -9.28 3.51 -13.53
N ALA A 31 -8.78 4.35 -12.65
CA ALA A 31 -8.06 5.59 -12.94
C ALA A 31 -6.89 5.72 -11.98
N ASP A 32 -6.01 6.68 -12.22
CA ASP A 32 -4.91 7.00 -11.31
C ASP A 32 -5.45 7.20 -9.90
N TYR A 33 -4.77 6.63 -8.93
CA TYR A 33 -5.20 6.63 -7.54
C TYR A 33 -4.08 7.10 -6.63
N THR A 34 -4.40 8.00 -5.72
CA THR A 34 -3.50 8.44 -4.66
C THR A 34 -3.90 7.78 -3.35
N ALA A 35 -2.92 7.16 -2.68
CA ALA A 35 -3.15 6.54 -1.38
C ALA A 35 -3.79 7.52 -0.40
N ALA A 36 -4.75 7.05 0.35
CA ALA A 36 -5.56 7.86 1.25
C ALA A 36 -5.77 7.14 2.58
N SER A 37 -6.38 7.84 3.54
CA SER A 37 -6.72 7.29 4.85
C SER A 37 -7.52 5.98 4.71
N GLY A 38 -7.10 4.96 5.46
CA GLY A 38 -7.71 3.63 5.43
C GLY A 38 -6.95 2.61 4.59
N ASP A 39 -6.14 3.05 3.65
CA ASP A 39 -5.38 2.15 2.77
C ASP A 39 -4.31 1.37 3.53
N GLU A 40 -3.88 1.85 4.69
CA GLU A 40 -2.90 1.22 5.57
C GLU A 40 -3.47 0.06 6.40
N TYR A 41 -4.78 -0.11 6.47
CA TYR A 41 -5.40 -1.07 7.38
C TYR A 41 -5.71 -2.41 6.72
N GLN A 42 -4.68 -3.22 6.44
CA GLN A 42 -4.84 -4.55 5.84
C GLN A 42 -5.68 -4.52 4.56
N GLN A 43 -5.40 -3.56 3.70
CA GLN A 43 -6.10 -3.38 2.44
C GLN A 43 -5.25 -3.89 1.28
N LEU A 44 -5.89 -4.58 0.35
CA LEU A 44 -5.33 -4.85 -0.97
C LEU A 44 -6.00 -3.91 -1.97
N ILE A 45 -5.19 -3.18 -2.73
CA ILE A 45 -5.68 -2.20 -3.71
C ILE A 45 -5.44 -2.74 -5.12
N PRO A 46 -6.49 -3.25 -5.79
CA PRO A 46 -6.36 -3.66 -7.18
C PRO A 46 -6.35 -2.44 -8.10
N MET A 47 -5.44 -2.44 -9.07
CA MET A 47 -5.39 -1.45 -10.14
C MET A 47 -5.81 -2.15 -11.43
N ASN A 48 -6.86 -1.65 -12.09
CA ASN A 48 -7.45 -2.33 -13.25
C ASN A 48 -7.77 -1.35 -14.38
N LYS A 49 -6.84 -1.21 -15.30
CA LYS A 49 -7.03 -0.41 -16.51
C LYS A 49 -6.31 -1.10 -17.67
N ALA A 50 -6.92 -1.04 -18.85
CA ALA A 50 -6.34 -1.64 -20.05
C ALA A 50 -5.12 -0.86 -20.56
N THR A 51 -5.01 0.41 -20.20
CA THR A 51 -3.88 1.30 -20.54
C THR A 51 -3.12 1.66 -19.28
N ALA A 52 -2.04 2.44 -19.41
CA ALA A 52 -1.21 2.84 -18.27
C ALA A 52 -2.05 3.47 -17.14
N ILE A 53 -1.71 3.12 -15.92
CA ILE A 53 -2.33 3.62 -14.70
C ILE A 53 -1.24 3.94 -13.68
N ALA A 54 -1.48 4.88 -12.77
CA ALA A 54 -0.54 5.24 -11.72
C ALA A 54 -1.15 5.05 -10.34
N PHE A 55 -0.36 4.46 -9.45
CA PHE A 55 -0.58 4.51 -8.00
C PHE A 55 0.36 5.55 -7.42
N LYS A 56 -0.18 6.54 -6.72
CA LYS A 56 0.59 7.68 -6.24
C LYS A 56 0.64 7.73 -4.72
N ILE A 57 1.79 8.08 -4.19
CA ILE A 57 2.03 8.22 -2.75
C ILE A 57 1.97 9.71 -2.42
N PRO A 58 1.07 10.13 -1.50
CA PRO A 58 0.91 11.53 -1.13
C PRO A 58 2.08 12.02 -0.27
N THR A 59 2.23 13.33 -0.18
CA THR A 59 3.13 13.93 0.81
C THR A 59 2.57 13.76 2.22
N ASP A 60 3.45 13.81 3.23
CA ASP A 60 3.02 13.78 4.63
C ASP A 60 2.10 14.96 4.98
N ALA A 61 2.25 16.09 4.30
CA ALA A 61 1.36 17.25 4.48
C ALA A 61 -0.07 16.94 4.02
N THR A 62 -0.26 16.08 3.03
CA THR A 62 -1.58 15.69 2.55
C THR A 62 -2.19 14.60 3.42
N TYR A 63 -1.45 13.53 3.69
CA TYR A 63 -1.82 12.50 4.64
C TYR A 63 -0.57 11.84 5.22
N ASN A 64 -0.38 12.00 6.52
CA ASN A 64 0.80 11.49 7.21
C ASN A 64 0.58 10.06 7.70
N PHE A 65 0.88 9.08 6.85
CA PHE A 65 0.91 7.69 7.29
C PHE A 65 2.00 7.50 8.35
N ALA A 66 1.75 6.63 9.32
CA ALA A 66 2.76 6.28 10.32
C ALA A 66 3.96 5.59 9.68
N VAL A 67 5.15 5.82 10.21
CA VAL A 67 6.34 5.05 9.83
C VAL A 67 6.09 3.57 10.12
N GLY A 68 6.43 2.71 9.17
CA GLY A 68 6.12 1.28 9.22
C GLY A 68 4.83 0.90 8.48
N THR A 69 4.08 1.87 7.98
CA THR A 69 2.90 1.60 7.13
C THR A 69 3.27 0.79 5.91
N VAL A 70 2.47 -0.23 5.62
CA VAL A 70 2.59 -1.05 4.41
C VAL A 70 1.29 -0.95 3.62
N ILE A 71 1.38 -0.55 2.36
CA ILE A 71 0.24 -0.50 1.43
C ILE A 71 0.51 -1.51 0.31
N THR A 72 -0.41 -2.46 0.14
CA THR A 72 -0.26 -3.53 -0.85
C THR A 72 -1.08 -3.25 -2.09
N ILE A 73 -0.46 -3.36 -3.26
CA ILE A 73 -1.05 -3.06 -4.56
C ILE A 73 -0.96 -4.30 -5.45
N LEU A 74 -2.02 -4.56 -6.21
CA LEU A 74 -2.06 -5.62 -7.21
C LEU A 74 -2.52 -5.03 -8.54
N ASN A 75 -1.73 -5.21 -9.59
CA ASN A 75 -2.14 -4.81 -10.94
C ASN A 75 -2.87 -5.97 -11.62
N ILE A 76 -4.17 -5.85 -11.80
CA ILE A 76 -5.00 -6.83 -12.50
C ILE A 76 -5.36 -6.40 -13.93
N GLY A 77 -5.07 -5.17 -14.30
CA GLY A 77 -5.32 -4.64 -15.64
C GLY A 77 -4.20 -4.97 -16.64
N ALA A 78 -4.51 -4.92 -17.91
CA ALA A 78 -3.52 -5.16 -18.96
C ALA A 78 -2.50 -4.00 -19.09
N GLY A 79 -2.85 -2.81 -18.65
CA GLY A 79 -1.95 -1.65 -18.64
C GLY A 79 -0.90 -1.76 -17.53
N THR A 80 0.26 -1.18 -17.76
CA THR A 80 1.32 -1.11 -16.76
C THR A 80 0.92 -0.14 -15.65
N CYS A 81 1.07 -0.56 -14.40
CA CYS A 81 0.89 0.31 -13.23
C CYS A 81 2.25 0.88 -12.80
N THR A 82 2.34 2.20 -12.73
CA THR A 82 3.53 2.89 -12.21
C THR A 82 3.27 3.37 -10.80
N ILE A 83 4.18 3.09 -9.88
CA ILE A 83 4.11 3.56 -8.50
C ILE A 83 5.05 4.76 -8.38
N SER A 84 4.53 5.92 -7.97
CA SER A 84 5.32 7.14 -7.90
C SER A 84 4.82 8.07 -6.81
N ALA A 85 5.63 9.08 -6.45
CA ALA A 85 5.22 10.14 -5.55
C ALA A 85 4.32 11.15 -6.28
N VAL A 86 3.34 11.70 -5.58
CA VAL A 86 2.56 12.85 -6.08
C VAL A 86 3.48 14.05 -6.28
N THR A 87 4.39 14.28 -5.34
CA THR A 87 5.35 15.38 -5.38
C THR A 87 6.76 14.82 -5.22
N SER A 88 7.44 14.58 -6.34
CA SER A 88 8.75 13.91 -6.37
C SER A 88 9.86 14.67 -5.65
N GLY A 89 9.75 15.98 -5.56
CA GLY A 89 10.74 16.79 -4.83
C GLY A 89 10.58 16.77 -3.31
N THR A 90 9.45 16.28 -2.80
CA THR A 90 9.12 16.22 -1.37
C THR A 90 9.10 14.78 -0.86
N THR A 91 8.39 13.89 -1.55
CA THR A 91 8.30 12.47 -1.18
C THR A 91 9.31 11.67 -1.97
N THR A 92 10.15 10.93 -1.27
CA THR A 92 11.14 10.03 -1.88
C THR A 92 10.56 8.63 -2.00
N VAL A 93 10.58 8.08 -3.20
CA VAL A 93 10.25 6.68 -3.46
C VAL A 93 11.48 6.00 -4.01
N LEU A 94 11.86 4.87 -3.41
CA LEU A 94 13.00 4.07 -3.83
C LEU A 94 12.59 2.62 -4.05
N SER A 95 13.20 1.99 -5.02
CA SER A 95 12.93 0.59 -5.38
C SER A 95 14.11 0.00 -6.12
N ALA A 96 14.08 -1.30 -6.36
CA ALA A 96 15.02 -2.01 -7.24
C ALA A 96 14.57 -2.01 -8.71
N GLY A 97 13.55 -1.25 -9.07
CA GLY A 97 13.08 -1.14 -10.45
C GLY A 97 14.07 -0.38 -11.35
N ALA A 98 13.86 -0.45 -12.64
CA ALA A 98 14.70 0.22 -13.65
C ALA A 98 14.77 1.73 -13.42
N VAL A 99 13.66 2.32 -12.96
CA VAL A 99 13.63 3.69 -12.45
C VAL A 99 13.25 3.61 -10.98
N ALA A 100 14.19 3.82 -10.08
CA ALA A 100 14.01 3.60 -8.65
C ALA A 100 12.81 4.35 -8.06
N ALA A 101 12.58 5.58 -8.50
CA ALA A 101 11.49 6.44 -8.03
C ALA A 101 10.14 6.16 -8.71
N GLN A 102 10.12 5.33 -9.74
CA GLN A 102 8.93 5.00 -10.53
C GLN A 102 8.91 3.52 -10.94
N PRO A 103 8.89 2.59 -9.96
CA PRO A 103 8.79 1.19 -10.28
C PRO A 103 7.47 0.87 -10.96
N THR A 104 7.48 -0.14 -11.82
CA THR A 104 6.31 -0.54 -12.59
C THR A 104 5.85 -1.94 -12.22
N LEU A 105 4.55 -2.18 -12.34
CA LEU A 105 3.92 -3.49 -12.18
C LEU A 105 3.27 -3.91 -13.49
N ALA A 106 3.69 -5.03 -14.03
CA ALA A 106 2.98 -5.68 -15.12
C ALA A 106 1.69 -6.34 -14.60
N GLN A 107 0.84 -6.76 -15.51
CA GLN A 107 -0.40 -7.47 -15.16
C GLN A 107 -0.13 -8.68 -14.24
N TYR A 108 -0.97 -8.85 -13.24
CA TYR A 108 -0.95 -9.92 -12.23
C TYR A 108 0.25 -9.89 -11.28
N LYS A 109 0.97 -8.79 -11.24
CA LYS A 109 2.07 -8.60 -10.29
C LYS A 109 1.64 -7.67 -9.16
N SER A 110 2.26 -7.85 -8.01
CA SER A 110 1.97 -7.08 -6.81
C SER A 110 3.22 -6.47 -6.21
N ALA A 111 3.02 -5.43 -5.41
CA ALA A 111 4.07 -4.76 -4.66
C ALA A 111 3.55 -4.24 -3.34
N ALA A 112 4.46 -4.03 -2.40
CA ALA A 112 4.20 -3.35 -1.15
C ALA A 112 4.98 -2.04 -1.08
N CYS A 113 4.29 -0.97 -0.69
CA CYS A 113 4.89 0.33 -0.41
C CYS A 113 5.06 0.45 1.10
N ILE A 114 6.30 0.65 1.57
CA ILE A 114 6.63 0.66 2.99
C ILE A 114 7.18 2.05 3.34
N LYS A 115 6.53 2.72 4.29
CA LYS A 115 7.03 4.00 4.81
C LYS A 115 8.13 3.76 5.83
N THR A 116 9.32 4.27 5.56
CA THR A 116 10.50 4.04 6.41
C THR A 116 10.90 5.27 7.22
N ALA A 117 10.51 6.45 6.78
CA ALA A 117 10.78 7.72 7.45
C ALA A 117 9.81 8.79 6.93
N ALA A 118 9.88 10.02 7.48
CA ALA A 118 9.09 11.14 6.99
C ALA A 118 9.30 11.34 5.48
N ASN A 119 8.22 11.40 4.71
CA ASN A 119 8.23 11.53 3.25
C ASN A 119 9.16 10.54 2.51
N ALA A 120 9.41 9.35 3.10
CA ALA A 120 10.32 8.36 2.53
C ALA A 120 9.66 6.98 2.48
N TRP A 121 9.65 6.40 1.28
CA TRP A 121 9.00 5.12 1.00
C TRP A 121 9.90 4.20 0.19
N TYR A 122 9.81 2.91 0.48
CA TYR A 122 10.40 1.86 -0.35
C TYR A 122 9.29 1.02 -0.98
N VAL A 123 9.50 0.62 -2.23
CA VAL A 123 8.58 -0.27 -2.93
C VAL A 123 9.30 -1.58 -3.21
N VAL A 124 8.71 -2.67 -2.74
CA VAL A 124 9.26 -4.02 -2.87
C VAL A 124 8.22 -4.95 -3.50
N GLY A 125 8.65 -5.98 -4.19
CA GLY A 125 7.77 -6.97 -4.80
C GLY A 125 8.18 -7.29 -6.24
N ALA A 126 7.21 -7.70 -7.06
CA ALA A 126 7.45 -8.11 -8.45
C ALA A 126 7.51 -6.90 -9.41
N ILE A 127 8.27 -5.91 -9.04
CA ILE A 127 8.46 -4.67 -9.81
C ILE A 127 9.53 -4.81 -10.88
N ALA A 128 9.43 -3.95 -11.88
CA ALA A 128 10.43 -3.82 -12.93
C ALA A 128 11.05 -2.42 -12.94
#